data_2298f1932610ab4b6a5317eab743bdff
#
_entry.id   2298f1932610ab4b6a5317eab743bdff
#
_cell.length_a   1.000
_cell.length_b   1.000
_cell.length_c   1.000
_cell.angle_alpha   90.00
_cell.angle_beta   90.00
_cell.angle_gamma   90.00
#
_symmetry.space_group_name_H-M   'P 1'
#
loop_
_entity.id
_entity.type
_entity.pdbx_description
1 polymer ?
#
loop_
_entity_poly.entity_id
_entity_poly.type
_entity_poly.pdbx_seq_one_letter_code
_entity_poly.pdbx_strand_id
1 'polypeptide(L)'
;LFFNFPKAKIFLGDGGSYLIGSMIVINTIKTHQINPEISSFFYTSVLFYLFYEVFFSFIRKSISRRSPLKPDNLHLHMLLYNFLLKSKKSITSNYMTSFIINLVYFLLIIPAIYFQKSAIFSRYYFLFLIFFYTFSYYFLLKIKKK
;
A
#
# COMPACT_ATOMS: atom_id res chain seq x y z
N LEU A 1 2.37 17.50 -0.83
CA LEU A 1 3.02 16.98 0.39
C LEU A 1 3.00 18.00 1.52
N PHE A 2 3.49 19.22 1.30
CA PHE A 2 3.59 20.30 2.32
C PHE A 2 2.28 20.63 3.03
N PHE A 3 1.15 20.44 2.38
CA PHE A 3 -0.17 20.72 2.96
C PHE A 3 -0.78 19.54 3.72
N ASN A 4 -0.29 18.32 3.49
CA ASN A 4 -0.91 17.11 4.02
C ASN A 4 0.00 16.27 4.92
N PHE A 5 1.29 16.55 4.99
CA PHE A 5 2.22 15.87 5.89
C PHE A 5 3.10 16.90 6.62
N PRO A 6 3.24 16.80 7.96
CA PRO A 6 2.66 15.79 8.86
C PRO A 6 1.21 16.08 9.30
N LYS A 7 0.70 17.28 9.05
CA LYS A 7 -0.66 17.69 9.44
C LYS A 7 -1.53 17.84 8.21
N ALA A 8 -2.53 16.97 8.04
CA ALA A 8 -3.52 17.06 6.97
C ALA A 8 -4.31 18.38 7.07
N LYS A 9 -3.99 19.36 6.21
CA LYS A 9 -4.65 20.67 6.17
C LYS A 9 -5.64 20.79 5.02
N ILE A 10 -5.45 20.02 3.95
CA ILE A 10 -6.26 20.08 2.73
C ILE A 10 -6.71 18.67 2.37
N PHE A 11 -7.97 18.53 2.05
CA PHE A 11 -8.53 17.29 1.50
C PHE A 11 -8.40 17.31 -0.03
N LEU A 12 -7.78 16.26 -0.59
CA LEU A 12 -7.51 16.18 -2.03
C LEU A 12 -8.79 16.06 -2.87
N GLY A 13 -9.82 15.40 -2.30
CA GLY A 13 -11.06 15.09 -2.98
C GLY A 13 -10.91 14.00 -4.05
N ASP A 14 -12.05 13.57 -4.59
CA ASP A 14 -12.08 12.49 -5.59
C ASP A 14 -11.45 12.93 -6.91
N GLY A 15 -11.71 14.17 -7.35
CA GLY A 15 -11.12 14.72 -8.57
C GLY A 15 -9.59 14.76 -8.53
N GLY A 16 -9.01 15.18 -7.42
CA GLY A 16 -7.56 15.17 -7.23
C GLY A 16 -6.98 13.76 -7.18
N SER A 17 -7.68 12.82 -6.54
CA SER A 17 -7.27 11.42 -6.47
C SER A 17 -7.27 10.75 -7.83
N TYR A 18 -8.31 10.99 -8.66
CA TYR A 18 -8.38 10.47 -10.03
C TYR A 18 -7.31 11.07 -10.93
N LEU A 19 -7.04 12.38 -10.80
CA LEU A 19 -5.98 13.03 -11.57
C LEU A 19 -4.62 12.42 -11.26
N ILE A 20 -4.26 12.27 -9.98
CA ILE A 20 -2.98 11.67 -9.58
C ILE A 20 -2.92 10.21 -10.02
N GLY A 21 -3.99 9.43 -9.84
CA GLY A 21 -4.05 8.04 -10.27
C GLY A 21 -3.84 7.87 -11.77
N SER A 22 -4.50 8.68 -12.59
CA SER A 22 -4.31 8.65 -14.06
C SER A 22 -2.91 9.07 -14.48
N MET A 23 -2.32 10.09 -13.84
CA MET A 23 -0.92 10.48 -14.10
C MET A 23 0.06 9.35 -13.76
N ILE A 24 -0.13 8.64 -12.65
CA ILE A 24 0.71 7.49 -12.28
C ILE A 24 0.62 6.41 -13.36
N VAL A 25 -0.59 6.03 -13.78
CA VAL A 25 -0.81 5.00 -14.80
C VAL A 25 -0.17 5.38 -16.13
N ILE A 26 -0.44 6.59 -16.64
CA ILE A 26 0.11 7.06 -17.92
C ILE A 26 1.64 7.08 -17.88
N ASN A 27 2.24 7.61 -16.80
CA ASN A 27 3.70 7.64 -16.66
C ASN A 27 4.29 6.23 -16.55
N THR A 28 3.65 5.30 -15.84
CA THR A 28 4.09 3.91 -15.74
C THR A 28 4.12 3.24 -17.11
N ILE A 29 3.05 3.39 -17.90
CA ILE A 29 2.97 2.82 -19.26
C ILE A 29 4.06 3.43 -20.15
N LYS A 30 4.20 4.75 -20.19
CA LYS A 30 5.23 5.44 -20.97
C LYS A 30 6.64 5.00 -20.58
N THR A 31 6.92 4.93 -19.28
CA THR A 31 8.24 4.51 -18.78
C THR A 31 8.55 3.08 -19.19
N HIS A 32 7.57 2.17 -19.13
CA HIS A 32 7.75 0.79 -19.59
C HIS A 32 7.98 0.69 -21.09
N GLN A 33 7.28 1.52 -21.90
CA GLN A 33 7.49 1.55 -23.36
C GLN A 33 8.90 2.04 -23.75
N ILE A 34 9.44 3.00 -23.00
CA ILE A 34 10.79 3.57 -23.26
C ILE A 34 11.89 2.61 -22.75
N ASN A 35 11.59 1.82 -21.71
CA ASN A 35 12.54 0.91 -21.07
C ASN A 35 12.00 -0.55 -21.09
N PRO A 36 11.94 -1.19 -22.27
CA PRO A 36 11.35 -2.52 -22.39
C PRO A 36 12.14 -3.63 -21.69
N GLU A 37 13.41 -3.35 -21.33
CA GLU A 37 14.26 -4.26 -20.55
C GLU A 37 13.86 -4.35 -19.07
N ILE A 38 13.07 -3.39 -18.57
CA ILE A 38 12.57 -3.40 -17.18
C ILE A 38 11.34 -4.30 -17.12
N SER A 39 11.35 -5.23 -16.18
CA SER A 39 10.26 -6.18 -15.98
C SER A 39 8.94 -5.47 -15.63
N SER A 40 7.83 -5.88 -16.25
CA SER A 40 6.48 -5.40 -15.89
C SER A 40 6.15 -5.69 -14.41
N PHE A 41 6.67 -6.78 -13.84
CA PHE A 41 6.50 -7.10 -12.42
C PHE A 41 7.25 -6.11 -11.48
N PHE A 42 8.30 -5.44 -11.97
CA PHE A 42 8.93 -4.34 -11.23
C PHE A 42 7.93 -3.21 -10.99
N TYR A 43 7.26 -2.71 -12.04
CA TYR A 43 6.27 -1.64 -11.91
C TYR A 43 5.10 -2.06 -11.01
N THR A 44 4.67 -3.32 -11.12
CA THR A 44 3.63 -3.88 -10.25
C THR A 44 4.09 -3.90 -8.78
N SER A 45 5.36 -4.19 -8.51
CA SER A 45 5.93 -4.16 -7.16
C SER A 45 6.04 -2.75 -6.60
N VAL A 46 6.41 -1.77 -7.44
CA VAL A 46 6.46 -0.35 -7.06
C VAL A 46 5.08 0.22 -6.74
N LEU A 47 4.03 -0.25 -7.38
CA LEU A 47 2.65 0.20 -7.14
C LEU A 47 1.88 -0.75 -6.20
N PHE A 48 2.56 -1.78 -5.66
CA PHE A 48 1.96 -2.89 -4.94
C PHE A 48 0.97 -2.45 -3.86
N TYR A 49 1.40 -1.58 -2.94
CA TYR A 49 0.58 -1.19 -1.80
C TYR A 49 -0.69 -0.46 -2.22
N LEU A 50 -0.61 0.39 -3.25
CA LEU A 50 -1.74 1.20 -3.71
C LEU A 50 -2.91 0.34 -4.21
N PHE A 51 -2.62 -0.68 -5.02
CA PHE A 51 -3.68 -1.53 -5.57
C PHE A 51 -4.01 -2.73 -4.67
N TYR A 52 -2.99 -3.33 -4.02
CA TYR A 52 -3.21 -4.57 -3.28
C TYR A 52 -4.04 -4.35 -2.01
N GLU A 53 -3.90 -3.23 -1.33
CA GLU A 53 -4.75 -2.85 -0.19
C GLU A 53 -6.25 -2.86 -0.58
N VAL A 54 -6.58 -2.26 -1.73
CA VAL A 54 -7.96 -2.21 -2.23
C VAL A 54 -8.43 -3.60 -2.65
N PHE A 55 -7.62 -4.30 -3.44
CA PHE A 55 -7.93 -5.66 -3.94
C PHE A 55 -8.13 -6.66 -2.79
N PHE A 56 -7.20 -6.68 -1.83
CA PHE A 56 -7.32 -7.53 -0.64
C PHE A 56 -8.57 -7.22 0.19
N SER A 57 -8.87 -5.93 0.38
CA SER A 57 -10.08 -5.52 1.08
C SER A 57 -11.35 -5.96 0.36
N PHE A 58 -11.38 -5.87 -0.96
CA PHE A 58 -12.48 -6.34 -1.80
C PHE A 58 -12.70 -7.86 -1.62
N ILE A 59 -11.64 -8.66 -1.78
CA ILE A 59 -11.71 -10.13 -1.61
C ILE A 59 -12.17 -10.49 -0.20
N ARG A 60 -11.58 -9.90 0.82
CA ARG A 60 -11.93 -10.15 2.22
C ARG A 60 -13.41 -9.88 2.51
N LYS A 61 -13.93 -8.77 2.01
CA LYS A 61 -15.36 -8.41 2.18
C LYS A 61 -16.27 -9.37 1.43
N SER A 62 -15.91 -9.74 0.20
CA SER A 62 -16.65 -10.69 -0.63
C SER A 62 -16.76 -12.07 0.05
N ILE A 63 -15.65 -12.60 0.57
CA ILE A 63 -15.62 -13.87 1.32
C ILE A 63 -16.48 -13.76 2.59
N SER A 64 -16.45 -12.61 3.27
CA SER A 64 -17.23 -12.37 4.48
C SER A 64 -18.70 -12.03 4.21
N ARG A 65 -19.18 -12.12 2.96
CA ARG A 65 -20.54 -11.76 2.53
C ARG A 65 -20.93 -10.33 2.92
N ARG A 66 -19.97 -9.43 3.01
CA ARG A 66 -20.19 -7.99 3.27
C ARG A 66 -20.13 -7.22 1.97
N SER A 67 -20.88 -6.12 1.88
CA SER A 67 -20.79 -5.25 0.69
C SER A 67 -19.37 -4.69 0.53
N PRO A 68 -18.70 -4.91 -0.62
CA PRO A 68 -17.37 -4.36 -0.89
C PRO A 68 -17.34 -2.82 -0.87
N LEU A 69 -18.45 -2.18 -1.20
CA LEU A 69 -18.56 -0.72 -1.30
C LEU A 69 -18.72 -0.02 0.05
N LYS A 70 -19.15 -0.73 1.10
CA LYS A 70 -19.28 -0.11 2.41
C LYS A 70 -17.90 0.10 3.04
N PRO A 71 -17.63 1.28 3.64
CA PRO A 71 -16.38 1.52 4.36
C PRO A 71 -16.25 0.57 5.55
N ASP A 72 -15.01 0.22 5.90
CA ASP A 72 -14.70 -0.50 7.12
C ASP A 72 -13.37 -0.05 7.74
N ASN A 73 -13.12 -0.47 8.98
CA ASN A 73 -11.93 -0.12 9.76
C ASN A 73 -10.94 -1.30 9.85
N LEU A 74 -10.90 -2.15 8.80
CA LEU A 74 -10.04 -3.34 8.75
C LEU A 74 -8.99 -3.25 7.65
N HIS A 75 -8.61 -2.05 7.24
CA HIS A 75 -7.44 -1.80 6.39
C HIS A 75 -6.14 -1.96 7.19
N LEU A 76 -5.04 -2.33 6.52
CA LEU A 76 -3.75 -2.55 7.19
C LEU A 76 -3.32 -1.33 8.01
N HIS A 77 -3.42 -0.12 7.44
CA HIS A 77 -3.07 1.11 8.14
C HIS A 77 -3.97 1.37 9.36
N MET A 78 -5.26 1.01 9.30
CA MET A 78 -6.18 1.14 10.44
C MET A 78 -5.87 0.12 11.54
N LEU A 79 -5.44 -1.09 11.18
CA LEU A 79 -5.01 -2.10 12.15
C LEU A 79 -3.74 -1.65 12.88
N LEU A 80 -2.76 -1.12 12.14
CA LEU A 80 -1.52 -0.58 12.70
C LEU A 80 -1.80 0.64 13.59
N TYR A 81 -2.65 1.57 13.14
CA TYR A 81 -3.09 2.70 13.93
C TYR A 81 -3.70 2.28 15.27
N ASN A 82 -4.65 1.34 15.24
CA ASN A 82 -5.30 0.82 16.45
C ASN A 82 -4.30 0.12 17.39
N PHE A 83 -3.31 -0.56 16.84
CA PHE A 83 -2.23 -1.17 17.62
C PHE A 83 -1.40 -0.11 18.35
N LEU A 84 -1.00 0.95 17.65
CA LEU A 84 -0.22 2.04 18.23
C LEU A 84 -1.02 2.88 19.22
N LEU A 85 -2.32 3.01 19.01
CA LEU A 85 -3.22 3.77 19.86
C LEU A 85 -3.32 3.18 21.29
N LYS A 86 -3.07 1.87 21.46
CA LYS A 86 -3.03 1.23 22.78
C LYS A 86 -1.94 1.82 23.71
N SER A 87 -0.87 2.34 23.14
CA SER A 87 0.31 2.85 23.91
C SER A 87 0.60 4.32 23.71
N LYS A 88 -0.04 5.01 22.76
CA LYS A 88 0.28 6.38 22.36
C LYS A 88 -0.96 7.24 22.17
N LYS A 89 -0.78 8.58 22.22
CA LYS A 89 -1.85 9.54 21.91
C LYS A 89 -2.27 9.41 20.44
N SER A 90 -3.53 9.70 20.12
CA SER A 90 -4.13 9.59 18.78
C SER A 90 -3.31 10.30 17.69
N ILE A 91 -2.89 11.54 17.94
CA ILE A 91 -2.10 12.32 16.97
C ILE A 91 -0.76 11.65 16.68
N THR A 92 -0.04 11.21 17.73
CA THR A 92 1.25 10.51 17.59
C THR A 92 1.08 9.17 16.86
N SER A 93 0.02 8.42 17.17
CA SER A 93 -0.28 7.14 16.53
C SER A 93 -0.54 7.31 15.03
N ASN A 94 -1.22 8.38 14.60
CA ASN A 94 -1.46 8.66 13.19
C ASN A 94 -0.16 8.93 12.42
N TYR A 95 0.71 9.78 12.96
CA TYR A 95 2.02 10.05 12.33
C TYR A 95 2.91 8.82 12.26
N MET A 96 2.97 8.05 13.34
CA MET A 96 3.77 6.83 13.38
C MET A 96 3.24 5.77 12.43
N THR A 97 1.93 5.63 12.30
CA THR A 97 1.33 4.72 11.32
C THR A 97 1.78 5.07 9.91
N SER A 98 1.64 6.33 9.52
CA SER A 98 2.07 6.80 8.20
C SER A 98 3.57 6.62 8.01
N PHE A 99 4.38 7.00 9.00
CA PHE A 99 5.83 6.86 8.94
C PHE A 99 6.27 5.40 8.79
N ILE A 100 5.73 4.49 9.61
CA ILE A 100 6.08 3.05 9.58
C ILE A 100 5.71 2.43 8.24
N ILE A 101 4.49 2.67 7.73
CA ILE A 101 4.05 2.10 6.46
C ILE A 101 4.94 2.60 5.31
N ASN A 102 5.21 3.91 5.25
CA ASN A 102 6.05 4.47 4.19
C ASN A 102 7.50 3.99 4.30
N LEU A 103 8.06 3.89 5.51
CA LEU A 103 9.41 3.38 5.73
C LEU A 103 9.54 1.92 5.32
N VAL A 104 8.62 1.07 5.76
CA VAL A 104 8.62 -0.36 5.38
C VAL A 104 8.48 -0.51 3.87
N TYR A 105 7.57 0.24 3.26
CA TYR A 105 7.39 0.21 1.82
C TYR A 105 8.62 0.71 1.06
N PHE A 106 9.25 1.78 1.52
CA PHE A 106 10.50 2.27 0.95
C PHE A 106 11.61 1.20 1.00
N LEU A 107 11.78 0.54 2.14
CA LEU A 107 12.76 -0.54 2.28
C LEU A 107 12.46 -1.73 1.36
N LEU A 108 11.18 -2.07 1.20
CA LEU A 108 10.75 -3.15 0.31
C LEU A 108 10.93 -2.81 -1.19
N ILE A 109 11.00 -1.55 -1.58
CA ILE A 109 11.24 -1.17 -2.98
C ILE A 109 12.73 -1.33 -3.37
N ILE A 110 13.66 -1.22 -2.44
CA ILE A 110 15.10 -1.27 -2.72
C ILE A 110 15.53 -2.53 -3.50
N PRO A 111 15.19 -3.78 -3.07
CA PRO A 111 15.51 -4.96 -3.85
C PRO A 111 14.86 -4.99 -5.23
N ALA A 112 13.62 -4.48 -5.35
CA ALA A 112 12.94 -4.41 -6.63
C ALA A 112 13.69 -3.49 -7.62
N ILE A 113 14.20 -2.34 -7.16
CA ILE A 113 15.01 -1.43 -7.98
C ILE A 113 16.31 -2.10 -8.41
N TYR A 114 17.01 -2.77 -7.51
CA TYR A 114 18.29 -3.40 -7.81
C TYR A 114 18.16 -4.49 -8.89
N PHE A 115 17.09 -5.29 -8.84
CA PHE A 115 16.85 -6.40 -9.76
C PHE A 115 15.77 -6.11 -10.81
N GLN A 116 15.49 -4.84 -11.12
CA GLN A 116 14.38 -4.41 -11.99
C GLN A 116 14.37 -5.04 -13.39
N LYS A 117 15.56 -5.41 -13.95
CA LYS A 117 15.70 -6.05 -15.26
C LYS A 117 15.49 -7.57 -15.21
N SER A 118 15.55 -8.20 -14.05
CA SER A 118 15.34 -9.63 -13.91
C SER A 118 13.84 -9.95 -13.80
N ALA A 119 13.25 -10.46 -14.88
CA ALA A 119 11.85 -10.85 -14.91
C ALA A 119 11.53 -11.97 -13.90
N ILE A 120 12.46 -12.92 -13.74
CA ILE A 120 12.31 -14.05 -12.81
C ILE A 120 12.29 -13.52 -11.36
N PHE A 121 13.29 -12.74 -10.99
CA PHE A 121 13.34 -12.13 -9.66
C PHE A 121 12.10 -11.28 -9.37
N SER A 122 11.75 -10.35 -10.26
CA SER A 122 10.63 -9.44 -10.07
C SER A 122 9.29 -10.19 -9.87
N ARG A 123 9.09 -11.33 -10.56
CA ARG A 123 7.90 -12.17 -10.41
C ARG A 123 7.83 -12.81 -9.02
N TYR A 124 8.91 -13.45 -8.57
CA TYR A 124 8.95 -14.07 -7.23
C TYR A 124 8.91 -13.03 -6.13
N TYR A 125 9.53 -11.87 -6.35
CA TYR A 125 9.49 -10.76 -5.43
C TYR A 125 8.07 -10.20 -5.26
N PHE A 126 7.31 -10.10 -6.32
CA PHE A 126 5.90 -9.72 -6.25
C PHE A 126 5.08 -10.72 -5.42
N LEU A 127 5.28 -12.02 -5.59
CA LEU A 127 4.65 -13.05 -4.75
C LEU A 127 5.06 -12.93 -3.27
N PHE A 128 6.33 -12.63 -3.01
CA PHE A 128 6.81 -12.34 -1.66
C PHE A 128 6.09 -11.13 -1.04
N LEU A 129 5.86 -10.04 -1.79
CA LEU A 129 5.12 -8.89 -1.30
C LEU A 129 3.67 -9.23 -0.93
N ILE A 130 3.00 -10.07 -1.71
CA ILE A 130 1.65 -10.60 -1.41
C ILE A 130 1.67 -11.36 -0.08
N PHE A 131 2.63 -12.27 0.08
CA PHE A 131 2.78 -13.04 1.32
C PHE A 131 3.07 -12.13 2.52
N PHE A 132 4.04 -11.22 2.37
CA PHE A 132 4.43 -10.28 3.44
C PHE A 132 3.27 -9.40 3.90
N TYR A 133 2.50 -8.84 2.95
CA TYR A 133 1.31 -8.04 3.27
C TYR A 133 0.27 -8.89 4.02
N THR A 134 -0.06 -10.05 3.49
CA THR A 134 -1.07 -10.93 4.05
C THR A 134 -0.69 -11.40 5.46
N PHE A 135 0.57 -11.78 5.65
CA PHE A 135 1.11 -12.14 6.97
C PHE A 135 1.00 -10.97 7.96
N SER A 136 1.47 -9.79 7.57
CA SER A 136 1.40 -8.57 8.40
C SER A 136 -0.02 -8.22 8.78
N TYR A 137 -0.96 -8.35 7.84
CA TYR A 137 -2.38 -8.10 8.05
C TYR A 137 -2.97 -9.05 9.13
N TYR A 138 -2.78 -10.36 8.96
CA TYR A 138 -3.32 -11.32 9.92
C TYR A 138 -2.64 -11.26 11.28
N PHE A 139 -1.36 -10.94 11.32
CA PHE A 139 -0.63 -10.69 12.56
C PHE A 139 -1.26 -9.53 13.35
N LEU A 140 -1.46 -8.37 12.72
CA LEU A 140 -2.10 -7.21 13.36
C LEU A 140 -3.57 -7.49 13.73
N LEU A 141 -4.29 -8.22 12.88
CA LEU A 141 -5.68 -8.60 13.16
C LEU A 141 -5.79 -9.50 14.41
N LYS A 142 -4.84 -10.43 14.60
CA LYS A 142 -4.78 -11.29 15.80
C LYS A 142 -4.54 -10.47 17.07
N ILE A 143 -3.66 -9.46 17.00
CA ILE A 143 -3.38 -8.57 18.14
C ILE A 143 -4.60 -7.68 18.47
N LYS A 144 -5.37 -7.27 17.47
CA LYS A 144 -6.59 -6.48 17.69
C LYS A 144 -7.67 -7.26 18.44
N LYS A 145 -7.72 -8.59 18.25
CA LYS A 145 -8.73 -9.45 18.88
C LYS A 145 -8.39 -9.81 20.34
N LYS A 146 -7.16 -9.60 20.77
CA LYS A 146 -6.72 -9.68 22.17
C LYS A 146 -6.92 -8.33 22.87
#